data_c4608d2b9f7b6dff70742c738d4f31f9
#
_entry.id   c4608d2b9f7b6dff70742c738d4f31f9
#
_cell.length_a   1.000
_cell.length_b   1.000
_cell.length_c   1.000
_cell.angle_alpha   90.00
_cell.angle_beta   90.00
_cell.angle_gamma   90.00
#
_symmetry.space_group_name_H-M   'P 1'
#
loop_
_entity.id
_entity.type
_entity.pdbx_description
1 polymer ?
#
loop_
_entity_poly.entity_id
_entity_poly.type
_entity_poly.pdbx_seq_one_letter_code
_entity_poly.pdbx_strand_id
1 'polypeptide(L)'
;MSIKIPIETSARHLHISQEDFEKLFGKGSKPHFIKELSQPGQYLCQERVTVKGPKGTFENMALLGPFRSDTQVEMSLTDTRKLGIPSVIRQSGDIEGTPGCILFGPCGDIEIPRGVIVAKRHIHMTPDEALALHIKDNDEVFVLTKSYGRALIYADVVVRVHRSYHLAMHVDTDEANAFNLSLIHI
;
A
#
# COMPACT_ATOMS: atom_id res chain seq x y z
N MET A 1 -11.27 -8.76 -25.39
CA MET A 1 -12.44 -8.68 -24.47
C MET A 1 -12.11 -7.64 -23.43
N SER A 2 -12.98 -6.70 -23.09
CA SER A 2 -12.71 -5.70 -22.02
C SER A 2 -13.52 -6.09 -20.79
N ILE A 3 -12.88 -6.10 -19.63
CA ILE A 3 -13.57 -6.29 -18.36
C ILE A 3 -13.54 -4.99 -17.56
N LYS A 4 -14.45 -4.87 -16.61
CA LYS A 4 -14.44 -3.78 -15.64
C LYS A 4 -13.81 -4.28 -14.35
N ILE A 5 -12.79 -3.56 -13.88
CA ILE A 5 -12.09 -3.86 -12.63
C ILE A 5 -12.37 -2.72 -11.66
N PRO A 6 -12.80 -3.00 -10.41
CA PRO A 6 -12.87 -1.99 -9.36
C PRO A 6 -11.49 -1.37 -9.14
N ILE A 7 -11.45 -0.06 -8.90
CA ILE A 7 -10.20 0.63 -8.56
C ILE A 7 -10.33 1.14 -7.12
N GLU A 8 -9.33 0.85 -6.30
CA GLU A 8 -9.25 1.23 -4.91
C GLU A 8 -8.03 2.11 -4.66
N THR A 9 -8.20 3.11 -3.83
CA THR A 9 -7.07 3.96 -3.42
C THR A 9 -6.40 3.38 -2.20
N SER A 10 -5.12 3.07 -2.33
CA SER A 10 -4.24 2.74 -1.22
C SER A 10 -3.61 4.03 -0.70
N ALA A 11 -4.23 4.65 0.31
CA ALA A 11 -3.65 5.80 0.99
C ALA A 11 -2.40 5.36 1.77
N ARG A 12 -1.58 6.34 2.21
CA ARG A 12 -0.38 6.02 3.00
C ARG A 12 -0.70 5.16 4.23
N HIS A 13 0.05 4.10 4.39
CA HIS A 13 -0.09 3.14 5.48
C HIS A 13 1.23 2.42 5.75
N LEU A 14 1.25 1.60 6.78
CA LEU A 14 2.39 0.72 7.04
C LEU A 14 1.93 -0.69 7.39
N HIS A 15 2.77 -1.64 7.04
CA HIS A 15 2.79 -2.99 7.56
C HIS A 15 3.96 -3.11 8.53
N ILE A 16 3.85 -3.91 9.55
CA ILE A 16 4.86 -3.96 10.60
C ILE A 16 5.20 -5.41 10.97
N SER A 17 6.46 -5.64 11.35
CA SER A 17 6.87 -6.89 11.98
C SER A 17 6.37 -6.95 13.43
N GLN A 18 6.22 -8.14 13.97
CA GLN A 18 5.84 -8.30 15.39
C GLN A 18 6.85 -7.63 16.32
N GLU A 19 8.15 -7.79 16.04
CA GLU A 19 9.23 -7.21 16.84
C GLU A 19 9.13 -5.68 16.90
N ASP A 20 8.95 -5.04 15.76
CA ASP A 20 8.87 -3.58 15.68
C ASP A 20 7.56 -3.06 16.28
N PHE A 21 6.47 -3.80 16.13
CA PHE A 21 5.22 -3.48 16.80
C PHE A 21 5.38 -3.47 18.32
N GLU A 22 6.00 -4.48 18.88
CA GLU A 22 6.24 -4.57 20.33
C GLU A 22 7.14 -3.45 20.85
N LYS A 23 8.12 -2.97 20.06
CA LYS A 23 8.94 -1.80 20.42
C LYS A 23 8.11 -0.52 20.48
N LEU A 24 7.17 -0.33 19.55
CA LEU A 24 6.35 0.88 19.46
C LEU A 24 5.16 0.88 20.42
N PHE A 25 4.58 -0.29 20.71
CA PHE A 25 3.32 -0.41 21.47
C PHE A 25 3.43 -1.20 22.76
N GLY A 26 4.63 -1.69 23.09
CA GLY A 26 4.93 -2.45 24.31
C GLY A 26 5.04 -3.95 24.07
N LYS A 27 5.89 -4.59 24.84
CA LYS A 27 6.18 -6.02 24.75
C LYS A 27 4.91 -6.86 24.98
N GLY A 28 4.65 -7.80 24.08
CA GLY A 28 3.50 -8.69 24.14
C GLY A 28 2.18 -8.05 23.69
N SER A 29 2.20 -6.79 23.27
CA SER A 29 1.02 -6.14 22.69
C SER A 29 0.62 -6.77 21.35
N LYS A 30 -0.64 -6.66 20.99
CA LYS A 30 -1.20 -7.18 19.74
C LYS A 30 -2.01 -6.10 19.04
N PRO A 31 -2.06 -6.08 17.70
CA PRO A 31 -2.88 -5.14 16.96
C PRO A 31 -4.36 -5.30 17.30
N HIS A 32 -5.08 -4.20 17.51
CA HIS A 32 -6.51 -4.21 17.69
C HIS A 32 -7.20 -4.06 16.34
N PHE A 33 -8.00 -5.06 15.99
CA PHE A 33 -8.78 -5.09 14.76
C PHE A 33 -9.88 -4.02 14.76
N ILE A 34 -10.02 -3.29 13.66
CA ILE A 34 -11.14 -2.38 13.41
C ILE A 34 -12.09 -2.96 12.36
N LYS A 35 -11.57 -3.24 11.16
CA LYS A 35 -12.37 -3.73 10.03
C LYS A 35 -11.50 -4.48 9.02
N GLU A 36 -12.11 -5.43 8.33
CA GLU A 36 -11.53 -6.08 7.15
C GLU A 36 -11.27 -5.05 6.04
N LEU A 37 -10.26 -5.31 5.23
CA LEU A 37 -10.03 -4.63 3.96
C LEU A 37 -10.59 -5.44 2.80
N SER A 38 -10.60 -4.88 1.60
CA SER A 38 -11.10 -5.54 0.41
C SER A 38 -10.33 -6.82 0.05
N GLN A 39 -9.03 -6.84 0.34
CA GLN A 39 -8.22 -8.04 0.13
C GLN A 39 -8.29 -8.96 1.36
N PRO A 40 -8.69 -10.23 1.15
CA PRO A 40 -8.89 -11.17 2.25
C PRO A 40 -7.66 -11.35 3.14
N GLY A 41 -7.91 -11.40 4.44
CA GLY A 41 -6.88 -11.57 5.45
C GLY A 41 -6.10 -10.30 5.81
N GLN A 42 -6.39 -9.18 5.16
CA GLN A 42 -5.87 -7.87 5.54
C GLN A 42 -6.92 -7.08 6.33
N TYR A 43 -6.49 -6.32 7.31
CA TYR A 43 -7.38 -5.53 8.16
C TYR A 43 -6.73 -4.23 8.62
N LEU A 44 -7.57 -3.24 8.91
CA LEU A 44 -7.16 -1.99 9.53
C LEU A 44 -7.04 -2.20 11.04
N CYS A 45 -5.90 -1.79 11.60
CA CYS A 45 -5.67 -1.76 13.05
C CYS A 45 -6.14 -0.43 13.66
N GLN A 46 -6.40 -0.44 14.97
CA GLN A 46 -6.69 0.76 15.75
C GLN A 46 -5.42 1.63 15.92
N GLU A 47 -4.29 0.99 16.03
CA GLU A 47 -3.00 1.63 16.25
C GLU A 47 -2.64 2.57 15.11
N ARG A 48 -1.97 3.66 15.49
CA ARG A 48 -1.45 4.67 14.57
C ARG A 48 0.01 4.91 14.88
N VAL A 49 0.77 5.16 13.83
CA VAL A 49 2.21 5.38 13.91
C VAL A 49 2.53 6.76 13.33
N THR A 50 3.46 7.47 13.94
CA THR A 50 4.04 8.67 13.37
C THR A 50 5.28 8.29 12.57
N VAL A 51 5.35 8.72 11.31
CA VAL A 51 6.47 8.46 10.39
C VAL A 51 7.22 9.75 10.17
N LYS A 52 8.53 9.74 10.46
CA LYS A 52 9.41 10.90 10.31
C LYS A 52 10.49 10.62 9.28
N GLY A 53 10.61 11.53 8.35
CA GLY A 53 11.71 11.63 7.40
C GLY A 53 12.61 12.84 7.69
N PRO A 54 13.62 13.08 6.85
CA PRO A 54 14.58 14.19 7.03
C PRO A 54 13.95 15.59 7.03
N LYS A 55 12.84 15.79 6.31
CA LYS A 55 12.23 17.11 6.11
C LYS A 55 10.84 17.27 6.72
N GLY A 56 10.23 16.19 7.19
CA GLY A 56 8.86 16.26 7.67
C GLY A 56 8.41 15.03 8.43
N THR A 57 7.15 15.11 8.87
CA THR A 57 6.52 14.07 9.68
C THR A 57 5.08 13.87 9.22
N PHE A 58 4.64 12.61 9.18
CA PHE A 58 3.23 12.26 9.08
C PHE A 58 2.78 11.60 10.37
N GLU A 59 1.82 12.21 11.03
CA GLU A 59 1.17 11.67 12.22
C GLU A 59 -0.03 10.79 11.85
N ASN A 60 -0.44 9.93 12.78
CA ASN A 60 -1.64 9.10 12.67
C ASN A 60 -1.70 8.20 11.43
N MET A 61 -0.55 7.72 10.98
CA MET A 61 -0.47 6.83 9.83
C MET A 61 -1.12 5.48 10.14
N ALA A 62 -1.96 5.00 9.22
CA ALA A 62 -2.69 3.76 9.40
C ALA A 62 -1.76 2.55 9.43
N LEU A 63 -2.02 1.64 10.38
CA LEU A 63 -1.36 0.34 10.45
C LEU A 63 -2.30 -0.73 9.90
N LEU A 64 -1.76 -1.58 9.03
CA LEU A 64 -2.49 -2.70 8.45
C LEU A 64 -1.91 -4.03 8.95
N GLY A 65 -2.80 -4.89 9.39
CA GLY A 65 -2.48 -6.27 9.75
C GLY A 65 -2.75 -7.24 8.60
N PRO A 66 -2.28 -8.49 8.76
CA PRO A 66 -1.53 -9.05 9.88
C PRO A 66 -0.07 -8.61 9.92
N PHE A 67 0.68 -9.06 10.93
CA PHE A 67 2.14 -8.88 10.96
C PHE A 67 2.80 -9.45 9.71
N ARG A 68 3.85 -8.77 9.25
CA ARG A 68 4.72 -9.24 8.18
C ARG A 68 6.11 -9.61 8.71
N SER A 69 6.94 -10.23 7.89
CA SER A 69 8.34 -10.50 8.23
C SER A 69 9.13 -9.21 8.45
N ASP A 70 8.84 -8.19 7.65
CA ASP A 70 9.54 -6.92 7.62
C ASP A 70 8.57 -5.75 7.77
N THR A 71 9.05 -4.67 8.37
CA THR A 71 8.31 -3.42 8.44
C THR A 71 8.44 -2.65 7.14
N GLN A 72 7.30 -2.23 6.58
CA GLN A 72 7.22 -1.54 5.30
C GLN A 72 6.24 -0.37 5.40
N VAL A 73 6.66 0.77 4.86
CA VAL A 73 5.85 1.99 4.78
C VAL A 73 5.53 2.27 3.32
N GLU A 74 4.25 2.31 2.99
CA GLU A 74 3.76 2.64 1.64
C GLU A 74 3.19 4.05 1.62
N MET A 75 3.60 4.84 0.64
CA MET A 75 3.15 6.22 0.49
C MET A 75 3.24 6.67 -0.96
N SER A 76 2.62 7.80 -1.30
CA SER A 76 2.69 8.37 -2.65
C SER A 76 4.01 9.10 -2.91
N LEU A 77 4.29 9.44 -4.17
CA LEU A 77 5.43 10.28 -4.56
C LEU A 77 5.39 11.65 -3.87
N THR A 78 4.22 12.25 -3.75
CA THR A 78 4.04 13.52 -3.03
C THR A 78 4.39 13.38 -1.56
N ASP A 79 4.02 12.27 -0.92
CA ASP A 79 4.31 12.02 0.48
C ASP A 79 5.81 11.83 0.72
N THR A 80 6.50 11.05 -0.11
CA THR A 80 7.96 10.87 0.02
C THR A 80 8.70 12.20 -0.09
N ARG A 81 8.28 13.10 -1.00
CA ARG A 81 8.85 14.44 -1.15
C ARG A 81 8.65 15.30 0.10
N LYS A 82 7.46 15.24 0.72
CA LYS A 82 7.18 15.97 1.98
C LYS A 82 8.06 15.49 3.13
N LEU A 83 8.32 14.20 3.21
CA LEU A 83 9.23 13.64 4.21
C LEU A 83 10.71 13.86 3.88
N GLY A 84 11.03 14.19 2.63
CA GLY A 84 12.41 14.31 2.14
C GLY A 84 13.11 12.95 2.00
N ILE A 85 12.33 11.90 1.76
CA ILE A 85 12.80 10.53 1.54
C ILE A 85 12.90 10.29 0.03
N PRO A 86 13.99 9.66 -0.48
CA PRO A 86 14.07 9.27 -1.88
C PRO A 86 12.89 8.37 -2.27
N SER A 87 12.26 8.69 -3.40
CA SER A 87 11.13 7.89 -3.90
C SER A 87 11.65 6.66 -4.64
N VAL A 88 11.25 5.48 -4.20
CA VAL A 88 11.59 4.21 -4.84
C VAL A 88 10.31 3.43 -5.11
N ILE A 89 10.00 3.22 -6.40
CA ILE A 89 8.80 2.46 -6.81
C ILE A 89 9.14 0.97 -6.74
N ARG A 90 8.36 0.21 -5.95
CA ARG A 90 8.52 -1.23 -5.77
C ARG A 90 7.16 -1.93 -5.67
N GLN A 91 7.11 -3.21 -5.96
CA GLN A 91 5.99 -4.04 -5.54
C GLN A 91 5.99 -4.16 -4.01
N SER A 92 4.81 -4.18 -3.39
CA SER A 92 4.68 -4.41 -1.96
C SER A 92 5.33 -5.74 -1.56
N GLY A 93 6.24 -5.69 -0.59
CA GLY A 93 7.08 -6.80 -0.16
C GLY A 93 8.53 -6.75 -0.70
N ASP A 94 8.79 -6.04 -1.78
CA ASP A 94 10.15 -5.82 -2.31
C ASP A 94 10.74 -4.53 -1.71
N ILE A 95 11.47 -4.69 -0.60
CA ILE A 95 12.06 -3.57 0.15
C ILE A 95 13.59 -3.49 0.06
N GLU A 96 14.22 -4.37 -0.70
CA GLU A 96 15.68 -4.38 -0.80
C GLU A 96 16.20 -3.11 -1.48
N GLY A 97 17.20 -2.46 -0.86
CA GLY A 97 17.79 -1.22 -1.37
C GLY A 97 16.86 0.01 -1.31
N THR A 98 15.74 -0.08 -0.60
CA THR A 98 14.82 1.06 -0.40
C THR A 98 15.27 1.92 0.79
N PRO A 99 14.88 3.20 0.85
CA PRO A 99 15.21 4.07 1.99
C PRO A 99 14.45 3.66 3.25
N GLY A 100 14.97 4.11 4.39
CA GLY A 100 14.35 3.97 5.69
C GLY A 100 13.69 5.24 6.21
N CYS A 101 13.19 5.17 7.43
CA CYS A 101 12.60 6.29 8.17
C CYS A 101 12.60 6.00 9.67
N ILE A 102 12.15 6.97 10.47
CA ILE A 102 11.94 6.78 11.90
C ILE A 102 10.44 6.66 12.17
N LEU A 103 10.05 5.65 12.95
CA LEU A 103 8.69 5.38 13.35
C LEU A 103 8.55 5.66 14.86
N PHE A 104 7.47 6.34 15.25
CA PHE A 104 7.15 6.62 16.65
C PHE A 104 5.81 5.99 17.02
N GLY A 105 5.78 5.34 18.15
CA GLY A 105 4.61 4.83 18.83
C GLY A 105 4.52 5.36 20.27
N PRO A 106 3.51 4.96 21.03
CA PRO A 106 3.31 5.44 22.40
C PRO A 106 4.38 4.94 23.40
N CYS A 107 5.08 3.84 23.12
CA CYS A 107 6.07 3.25 24.01
C CYS A 107 7.52 3.50 23.58
N GLY A 108 7.75 4.09 22.41
CA GLY A 108 9.10 4.37 21.92
C GLY A 108 9.14 4.67 20.44
N ASP A 109 10.36 4.68 19.93
CA ASP A 109 10.64 4.88 18.53
C ASP A 109 11.59 3.80 17.98
N ILE A 110 11.57 3.63 16.69
CA ILE A 110 12.48 2.75 15.95
C ILE A 110 12.95 3.44 14.67
N GLU A 111 14.19 3.23 14.31
CA GLU A 111 14.70 3.55 12.99
C GLU A 111 14.71 2.28 12.13
N ILE A 112 13.96 2.28 11.03
CA ILE A 112 14.04 1.23 10.03
C ILE A 112 15.03 1.65 8.94
N PRO A 113 16.06 0.84 8.64
CA PRO A 113 17.09 1.22 7.68
C PRO A 113 16.60 1.15 6.22
N ARG A 114 15.51 0.43 5.98
CA ARG A 114 14.85 0.23 4.68
C ARG A 114 13.36 -0.01 4.88
N GLY A 115 12.59 0.01 3.81
CA GLY A 115 11.16 -0.36 3.84
C GLY A 115 10.22 0.76 3.41
N VAL A 116 10.71 1.96 3.09
CA VAL A 116 9.85 3.02 2.53
C VAL A 116 9.77 2.84 1.02
N ILE A 117 8.56 2.63 0.50
CA ILE A 117 8.28 2.46 -0.93
C ILE A 117 7.13 3.35 -1.41
N VAL A 118 7.16 3.64 -2.69
CA VAL A 118 5.96 3.99 -3.46
C VAL A 118 5.48 2.70 -4.10
N ALA A 119 4.32 2.20 -3.65
CA ALA A 119 3.82 0.92 -4.14
C ALA A 119 3.50 1.00 -5.64
N LYS A 120 4.07 0.10 -6.44
CA LYS A 120 3.75 -0.01 -7.87
C LYS A 120 2.27 -0.34 -8.01
N ARG A 121 1.55 0.41 -8.85
CA ARG A 121 0.14 0.13 -9.14
C ARG A 121 -0.04 -1.28 -9.65
N HIS A 122 -1.07 -1.97 -9.18
CA HIS A 122 -1.24 -3.38 -9.47
C HIS A 122 -2.72 -3.79 -9.46
N ILE A 123 -2.98 -4.94 -10.08
CA ILE A 123 -4.28 -5.59 -10.04
C ILE A 123 -4.13 -6.90 -9.27
N HIS A 124 -4.92 -7.09 -8.23
CA HIS A 124 -5.10 -8.40 -7.63
C HIS A 124 -6.17 -9.18 -8.40
N MET A 125 -5.91 -10.46 -8.67
CA MET A 125 -6.90 -11.37 -9.25
C MET A 125 -6.66 -12.82 -8.87
N THR A 126 -7.69 -13.63 -9.01
CA THR A 126 -7.59 -15.08 -8.83
C THR A 126 -6.97 -15.76 -10.05
N PRO A 127 -6.47 -17.01 -9.92
CA PRO A 127 -6.00 -17.79 -11.07
C PRO A 127 -7.06 -17.99 -12.16
N ASP A 128 -8.34 -18.15 -11.79
CA ASP A 128 -9.42 -18.37 -12.74
C ASP A 128 -9.70 -17.10 -13.56
N GLU A 129 -9.68 -15.92 -12.93
CA GLU A 129 -9.80 -14.63 -13.60
C GLU A 129 -8.62 -14.36 -14.54
N ALA A 130 -7.40 -14.65 -14.11
CA ALA A 130 -6.20 -14.51 -14.92
C ALA A 130 -6.25 -15.43 -16.15
N LEU A 131 -6.65 -16.68 -15.97
CA LEU A 131 -6.84 -17.64 -17.07
C LEU A 131 -7.88 -17.15 -18.07
N ALA A 132 -9.03 -16.68 -17.60
CA ALA A 132 -10.11 -16.18 -18.46
C ALA A 132 -9.70 -14.98 -19.30
N LEU A 133 -8.72 -14.20 -18.82
CA LEU A 133 -8.19 -13.02 -19.50
C LEU A 133 -6.92 -13.30 -20.32
N HIS A 134 -6.40 -14.53 -20.28
CA HIS A 134 -5.10 -14.92 -20.85
C HIS A 134 -3.93 -14.08 -20.32
N ILE A 135 -3.97 -13.77 -19.02
CA ILE A 135 -2.96 -12.98 -18.31
C ILE A 135 -2.26 -13.89 -17.28
N LYS A 136 -1.01 -13.61 -16.96
CA LYS A 136 -0.22 -14.34 -15.98
C LYS A 136 0.18 -13.44 -14.81
N ASP A 137 0.61 -14.07 -13.73
CA ASP A 137 1.24 -13.36 -12.62
C ASP A 137 2.48 -12.59 -13.09
N ASN A 138 2.61 -11.35 -12.61
CA ASN A 138 3.63 -10.38 -13.01
C ASN A 138 3.56 -9.86 -14.46
N ASP A 139 2.52 -10.16 -15.22
CA ASP A 139 2.28 -9.46 -16.48
C ASP A 139 2.01 -7.96 -16.22
N GLU A 140 2.44 -7.12 -17.15
CA GLU A 140 2.12 -5.69 -17.15
C GLU A 140 1.02 -5.40 -18.17
N VAL A 141 -0.01 -4.69 -17.74
CA VAL A 141 -1.18 -4.39 -18.57
C VAL A 141 -1.46 -2.90 -18.63
N PHE A 142 -2.25 -2.49 -19.62
CA PHE A 142 -2.80 -1.15 -19.74
C PHE A 142 -4.21 -1.10 -19.16
N VAL A 143 -4.51 -0.10 -18.34
CA VAL A 143 -5.82 0.11 -17.74
C VAL A 143 -6.37 1.46 -18.14
N LEU A 144 -7.47 1.49 -18.88
CA LEU A 144 -8.22 2.69 -19.17
C LEU A 144 -9.15 3.02 -17.99
N THR A 145 -8.93 4.15 -17.36
CA THR A 145 -9.84 4.67 -16.33
C THR A 145 -10.96 5.48 -16.98
N LYS A 146 -12.18 5.30 -16.49
CA LYS A 146 -13.34 6.10 -16.89
C LYS A 146 -13.74 6.98 -15.73
N SER A 147 -13.27 8.21 -15.72
CA SER A 147 -13.72 9.24 -14.79
C SER A 147 -14.30 10.44 -15.55
N TYR A 148 -15.13 11.21 -14.87
CA TYR A 148 -15.72 12.40 -15.48
C TYR A 148 -14.64 13.48 -15.70
N GLY A 149 -14.32 13.75 -16.97
CA GLY A 149 -13.41 14.83 -17.36
C GLY A 149 -11.92 14.58 -17.21
N ARG A 150 -11.49 13.42 -16.64
CA ARG A 150 -10.08 13.10 -16.40
C ARG A 150 -9.74 11.64 -16.71
N ALA A 151 -10.32 11.07 -17.74
CA ALA A 151 -9.97 9.73 -18.18
C ALA A 151 -8.50 9.67 -18.62
N LEU A 152 -7.82 8.60 -18.25
CA LEU A 152 -6.44 8.34 -18.64
C LEU A 152 -6.16 6.85 -18.80
N ILE A 153 -5.04 6.51 -19.39
CA ILE A 153 -4.56 5.14 -19.48
C ILE A 153 -3.35 5.00 -18.58
N TYR A 154 -3.43 4.11 -17.61
CA TYR A 154 -2.28 3.65 -16.87
C TYR A 154 -1.58 2.55 -17.65
N ALA A 155 -0.30 2.75 -17.92
CA ALA A 155 0.63 1.71 -18.35
C ALA A 155 1.27 1.05 -17.13
N ASP A 156 2.06 0.00 -17.35
CA ASP A 156 2.89 -0.66 -16.31
C ASP A 156 2.10 -1.10 -15.07
N VAL A 157 0.82 -1.48 -15.24
CA VAL A 157 0.00 -2.02 -14.15
C VAL A 157 0.33 -3.48 -13.97
N VAL A 158 0.95 -3.85 -12.86
CA VAL A 158 1.37 -5.22 -12.59
C VAL A 158 0.18 -6.07 -12.17
N VAL A 159 0.04 -7.25 -12.77
CA VAL A 159 -0.95 -8.23 -12.35
C VAL A 159 -0.34 -9.13 -11.28
N ARG A 160 -1.06 -9.29 -10.17
CA ARG A 160 -0.71 -10.19 -9.07
C ARG A 160 -1.78 -11.26 -8.93
N VAL A 161 -1.37 -12.52 -9.10
CA VAL A 161 -2.31 -13.65 -9.12
C VAL A 161 -2.13 -14.52 -7.88
N HIS A 162 -3.19 -14.64 -7.09
CA HIS A 162 -3.22 -15.55 -5.95
C HIS A 162 -4.65 -16.01 -5.64
N ARG A 163 -4.81 -17.24 -5.14
CA ARG A 163 -6.12 -17.84 -4.87
C ARG A 163 -6.96 -17.09 -3.84
N SER A 164 -6.32 -16.38 -2.92
CA SER A 164 -7.00 -15.60 -1.88
C SER A 164 -7.30 -14.16 -2.29
N TYR A 165 -6.93 -13.72 -3.48
CA TYR A 165 -7.15 -12.34 -3.89
C TYR A 165 -8.60 -12.12 -4.36
N HIS A 166 -9.06 -10.89 -4.18
CA HIS A 166 -10.25 -10.37 -4.84
C HIS A 166 -9.84 -9.43 -5.96
N LEU A 167 -10.62 -9.45 -7.06
CA LEU A 167 -10.34 -8.62 -8.23
C LEU A 167 -10.47 -7.13 -7.90
N ALA A 168 -9.35 -6.43 -7.85
CA ALA A 168 -9.28 -4.99 -7.68
C ALA A 168 -7.93 -4.44 -8.16
N MET A 169 -7.95 -3.25 -8.75
CA MET A 169 -6.75 -2.47 -9.02
C MET A 169 -6.48 -1.54 -7.85
N HIS A 170 -5.24 -1.50 -7.40
CA HIS A 170 -4.79 -0.60 -6.35
C HIS A 170 -3.88 0.47 -6.93
N VAL A 171 -4.17 1.72 -6.57
CA VAL A 171 -3.41 2.93 -6.94
C VAL A 171 -3.16 3.76 -5.69
N ASP A 172 -2.11 4.57 -5.69
CA ASP A 172 -1.87 5.51 -4.61
C ASP A 172 -2.74 6.77 -4.70
N THR A 173 -2.60 7.70 -3.76
CA THR A 173 -3.39 8.92 -3.70
C THR A 173 -3.06 9.90 -4.84
N ASP A 174 -1.82 9.95 -5.31
CA ASP A 174 -1.43 10.81 -6.44
C ASP A 174 -2.04 10.28 -7.74
N GLU A 175 -1.99 8.97 -7.94
CA GLU A 175 -2.60 8.30 -9.09
C GLU A 175 -4.12 8.43 -9.07
N ALA A 176 -4.77 8.23 -7.92
CA ALA A 176 -6.20 8.43 -7.75
C ALA A 176 -6.64 9.85 -8.10
N ASN A 177 -5.88 10.85 -7.66
CA ASN A 177 -6.13 12.26 -7.97
C ASN A 177 -5.96 12.55 -9.47
N ALA A 178 -5.05 11.86 -10.17
CA ALA A 178 -4.81 12.07 -11.58
C ALA A 178 -6.05 11.83 -12.44
N PHE A 179 -6.88 10.84 -12.11
CA PHE A 179 -8.12 10.55 -12.84
C PHE A 179 -9.41 10.89 -12.06
N ASN A 180 -9.29 11.72 -11.01
CA ASN A 180 -10.42 12.20 -10.22
C ASN A 180 -11.23 11.06 -9.56
N LEU A 181 -10.54 10.06 -9.02
CA LEU A 181 -11.20 9.03 -8.21
C LEU A 181 -11.67 9.66 -6.90
N SER A 182 -12.95 9.58 -6.61
CA SER A 182 -13.51 10.10 -5.38
C SER A 182 -13.14 9.20 -4.20
N LEU A 183 -12.51 9.76 -3.18
CA LEU A 183 -12.22 9.08 -1.91
C LEU A 183 -13.42 9.06 -0.95
N ILE A 184 -14.55 9.69 -1.36
CA ILE A 184 -15.74 9.84 -0.49
C ILE A 184 -16.56 8.53 -0.41
N HIS A 185 -16.28 7.56 -1.26
CA HIS A 185 -17.05 6.33 -1.38
C HIS A 185 -16.25 5.05 -1.00
N ILE A 186 -15.24 5.19 -0.17
CA ILE A 186 -14.48 4.06 0.38
C ILE A 186 -15.03 3.67 1.76
#